data_7c49f6f3020967f6141e9ac90784d0ef
#
_entry.id   7c49f6f3020967f6141e9ac90784d0ef
#
_cell.length_a   1.000
_cell.length_b   1.000
_cell.length_c   1.000
_cell.angle_alpha   90.00
_cell.angle_beta   90.00
_cell.angle_gamma   90.00
#
_symmetry.space_group_name_H-M   'P 1'
#
loop_
_entity.id
_entity.type
_entity.pdbx_description
1 polymer ?
#
loop_
_entity_poly.entity_id
_entity_poly.type
_entity_poly.pdbx_seq_one_letter_code
_entity_poly.pdbx_strand_id
1 'polypeptide(L)'
;SLSVQVKEEATDRYRSTLALDAEKNQLSATALADLSHSTPNITLDSDIDLNDLSLFSQFVKGYLFELGGALNGPLHYSQISDDVKVRGQVAVTDGRLGLIQTGAVYRIPNDTVLFDERGLSFTDFALLDARDNRFLLDGHVITDAPTPELDLRLRTDRFQLVNSTVKDDPTFYGRLFSSIDLHIGGTALTPSIKGSLGVLDSTDLSIVLPGSRVELVDHSGIVQFTADLDAEDSLSIRTDGEMLRDSLAAQLPGVDLDLRIALDRDARFNVVIDPTTGDQATFRGEADLLFRYNPDGDMYLQGPFTVVDGGYTVEFYGLVKKRFELVPGGTIIWDGDPLIGRMDVQAKYSTTAAPYPLVANARGGLTESERNSLQARLPFDVLINIKDAVQEPTISFGLDMERQVRNSYPQVNSVLDQLAKPTNQEELNRQVFGLLVLSTFIENENGTDQGGSSLASTAARNSVNSILTQQLNRLTGQGIKGMDIQLGVNTYDQTQGGESYARTTVDYKVTQRILNDRVSIEAGGSMGADEKNQSVSSVSNTRAPQYAIAYDITKDGRLRLRAYHENAYDLYDGELVNNGVALMITRDFEQNA
;
A
#
# COMPACT_ATOMS: atom_id res chain seq x y z
N SER A 1 7.91 48.98 -7.58
CA SER A 1 9.25 49.21 -8.16
C SER A 1 10.32 48.51 -7.35
N LEU A 2 11.40 48.06 -8.00
CA LEU A 2 12.61 47.54 -7.36
C LEU A 2 13.75 48.46 -7.75
N SER A 3 14.46 49.02 -6.77
CA SER A 3 15.66 49.84 -7.00
C SER A 3 16.84 49.26 -6.22
N VAL A 4 17.97 49.18 -6.87
CA VAL A 4 19.25 48.81 -6.25
C VAL A 4 20.26 49.89 -6.61
N GLN A 5 20.91 50.48 -5.62
CA GLN A 5 21.98 51.46 -5.80
C GLN A 5 23.22 50.95 -5.06
N VAL A 6 24.35 51.01 -5.73
CA VAL A 6 25.66 50.70 -5.13
C VAL A 6 26.55 51.94 -5.27
N LYS A 7 27.14 52.37 -4.19
CA LYS A 7 28.04 53.53 -4.14
C LYS A 7 29.31 53.14 -3.39
N GLU A 8 30.44 53.45 -3.98
CA GLU A 8 31.74 53.42 -3.29
C GLU A 8 31.88 54.65 -2.37
N GLU A 9 32.08 54.43 -1.06
CA GLU A 9 32.26 55.50 -0.07
C GLU A 9 33.73 55.81 0.19
N ALA A 10 34.57 54.78 0.09
CA ALA A 10 36.03 54.84 0.19
C ALA A 10 36.64 53.62 -0.52
N THR A 11 37.97 53.58 -0.65
CA THR A 11 38.66 52.44 -1.22
C THR A 11 38.25 51.16 -0.49
N ASP A 12 37.76 50.17 -1.25
CA ASP A 12 37.27 48.86 -0.77
C ASP A 12 36.05 48.93 0.18
N ARG A 13 35.36 50.09 0.27
CA ARG A 13 34.15 50.27 1.06
C ARG A 13 32.97 50.67 0.20
N TYR A 14 31.91 49.86 0.25
CA TYR A 14 30.73 50.01 -0.58
C TYR A 14 29.48 50.12 0.28
N ARG A 15 28.60 51.05 -0.08
CA ARG A 15 27.23 51.13 0.42
C ARG A 15 26.29 50.67 -0.68
N SER A 16 25.46 49.69 -0.37
CA SER A 16 24.38 49.21 -1.25
C SER A 16 23.04 49.52 -0.61
N THR A 17 22.13 50.11 -1.35
CA THR A 17 20.75 50.30 -0.91
C THR A 17 19.81 49.54 -1.83
N LEU A 18 18.91 48.77 -1.24
CA LEU A 18 17.84 48.04 -1.93
C LEU A 18 16.52 48.59 -1.42
N ALA A 19 15.64 48.97 -2.33
CA ALA A 19 14.27 49.32 -2.00
C ALA A 19 13.31 48.60 -2.95
N LEU A 20 12.40 47.83 -2.36
CA LEU A 20 11.25 47.22 -3.03
C LEU A 20 10.02 48.01 -2.58
N ASP A 21 9.25 48.46 -3.56
CA ASP A 21 7.95 49.10 -3.31
C ASP A 21 6.95 48.51 -4.30
N ALA A 22 6.02 47.73 -3.76
CA ALA A 22 5.03 46.99 -4.54
C ALA A 22 3.67 47.04 -3.83
N GLU A 23 2.85 48.00 -4.24
CA GLU A 23 1.50 48.26 -3.70
C GLU A 23 1.51 48.45 -2.17
N LYS A 24 1.21 47.37 -1.41
CA LYS A 24 1.14 47.36 0.05
C LYS A 24 2.43 46.93 0.71
N ASN A 25 3.42 46.47 -0.07
CA ASN A 25 4.64 45.84 0.42
C ASN A 25 5.82 46.78 0.20
N GLN A 26 6.56 47.05 1.28
CA GLN A 26 7.79 47.82 1.25
C GLN A 26 8.91 47.00 1.91
N LEU A 27 10.05 46.97 1.30
CA LEU A 27 11.26 46.40 1.88
C LEU A 27 12.40 47.38 1.60
N SER A 28 13.01 47.88 2.64
CA SER A 28 14.23 48.66 2.53
C SER A 28 15.40 47.92 3.18
N ALA A 29 16.54 47.94 2.53
CA ALA A 29 17.75 47.37 3.09
C ALA A 29 18.96 48.24 2.71
N THR A 30 19.84 48.50 3.68
CA THR A 30 21.10 49.18 3.48
C THR A 30 22.24 48.29 3.93
N ALA A 31 23.08 47.88 2.99
CA ALA A 31 24.28 47.11 3.28
C ALA A 31 25.54 47.98 3.20
N LEU A 32 26.42 47.82 4.16
CA LEU A 32 27.79 48.33 4.14
C LEU A 32 28.76 47.18 4.06
N ALA A 33 29.61 47.17 3.04
CA ALA A 33 30.62 46.14 2.84
C ALA A 33 32.02 46.80 2.88
N ASP A 34 32.89 46.30 3.75
CA ASP A 34 34.32 46.63 3.80
C ASP A 34 35.12 45.42 3.29
N LEU A 35 35.64 45.53 2.09
CA LEU A 35 36.36 44.50 1.38
C LEU A 35 37.87 44.60 1.56
N SER A 36 38.35 45.50 2.45
CA SER A 36 39.79 45.72 2.72
C SER A 36 40.43 44.53 3.47
N HIS A 37 39.64 43.62 3.97
CA HIS A 37 40.07 42.42 4.73
C HIS A 37 39.97 41.15 3.88
N SER A 38 40.69 40.09 4.23
CA SER A 38 40.61 38.80 3.56
C SER A 38 39.21 38.16 3.63
N THR A 39 38.53 38.38 4.75
CA THR A 39 37.10 38.12 4.91
C THR A 39 36.37 39.45 4.95
N PRO A 40 35.38 39.69 4.08
CA PRO A 40 34.63 40.94 4.07
C PRO A 40 33.88 41.19 5.38
N ASN A 41 33.91 42.45 5.88
CA ASN A 41 33.01 42.85 6.95
C ASN A 41 31.76 43.44 6.30
N ILE A 42 30.61 42.85 6.60
CA ILE A 42 29.32 43.22 6.01
C ILE A 42 28.33 43.54 7.13
N THR A 43 27.69 44.71 7.06
CA THR A 43 26.53 45.00 7.88
C THR A 43 25.33 45.29 6.96
N LEU A 44 24.15 44.76 7.32
CA LEU A 44 22.91 44.96 6.59
C LEU A 44 21.81 45.35 7.58
N ASP A 45 21.30 46.58 7.42
CA ASP A 45 20.10 47.05 8.10
C ASP A 45 18.91 46.92 7.15
N SER A 46 17.88 46.19 7.55
CA SER A 46 16.66 46.06 6.76
C SER A 46 15.43 46.39 7.59
N ASP A 47 14.47 47.02 6.95
CA ASP A 47 13.14 47.24 7.48
C ASP A 47 12.13 46.53 6.56
N ILE A 48 11.42 45.55 7.12
CA ILE A 48 10.47 44.70 6.43
C ILE A 48 9.08 45.26 6.74
N ASP A 49 8.33 45.66 5.72
CA ASP A 49 6.93 46.07 5.81
C ASP A 49 6.13 45.39 4.68
N LEU A 50 5.92 44.11 4.83
CA LEU A 50 5.19 43.27 3.86
C LEU A 50 3.77 43.04 4.38
N ASN A 51 2.83 43.83 3.89
CA ASN A 51 1.44 43.83 4.32
C ASN A 51 0.55 42.88 3.51
N ASP A 52 1.11 42.26 2.48
CA ASP A 52 0.42 41.24 1.67
C ASP A 52 1.43 40.18 1.18
N LEU A 53 1.51 39.09 1.90
CA LEU A 53 2.40 37.97 1.56
C LEU A 53 1.92 37.14 0.36
N SER A 54 0.67 37.33 -0.08
CA SER A 54 0.13 36.57 -1.22
C SER A 54 0.89 36.80 -2.53
N LEU A 55 1.55 37.96 -2.66
CA LEU A 55 2.41 38.28 -3.81
C LEU A 55 3.61 37.33 -3.94
N PHE A 56 4.05 36.74 -2.84
CA PHE A 56 5.17 35.82 -2.81
C PHE A 56 4.77 34.36 -3.02
N SER A 57 3.48 34.07 -3.14
CA SER A 57 2.95 32.69 -3.31
C SER A 57 3.56 31.94 -4.50
N GLN A 58 3.95 32.65 -5.57
CA GLN A 58 4.59 32.03 -6.75
C GLN A 58 5.97 31.44 -6.44
N PHE A 59 6.72 32.03 -5.49
CA PHE A 59 8.06 31.57 -5.12
C PHE A 59 8.03 30.29 -4.26
N VAL A 60 6.90 30.03 -3.57
CA VAL A 60 6.71 28.88 -2.67
C VAL A 60 5.73 27.85 -3.22
N LYS A 61 5.37 27.96 -4.49
CA LYS A 61 4.33 27.16 -5.15
C LYS A 61 4.56 25.63 -5.12
N GLY A 62 5.79 25.17 -4.88
CA GLY A 62 6.09 23.75 -4.72
C GLY A 62 5.82 23.20 -3.32
N TYR A 63 5.61 24.07 -2.32
CA TYR A 63 5.44 23.70 -0.91
C TYR A 63 4.11 24.19 -0.33
N LEU A 64 3.69 25.38 -0.75
CA LEU A 64 2.47 26.04 -0.25
C LEU A 64 1.49 26.26 -1.41
N PHE A 65 0.21 25.99 -1.15
CA PHE A 65 -0.87 26.38 -2.05
C PHE A 65 -1.55 27.69 -1.60
N GLU A 66 -1.36 28.10 -0.33
CA GLU A 66 -1.83 29.36 0.22
C GLU A 66 -0.72 30.01 1.04
N LEU A 67 -0.47 31.29 0.81
CA LEU A 67 0.38 32.14 1.61
C LEU A 67 -0.30 33.48 1.75
N GLY A 68 -0.49 33.98 2.97
CA GLY A 68 -1.14 35.24 3.23
C GLY A 68 -0.77 35.85 4.57
N GLY A 69 -1.26 37.06 4.83
CA GLY A 69 -0.96 37.83 6.03
C GLY A 69 0.11 38.88 5.80
N ALA A 70 0.63 39.42 6.89
CA ALA A 70 1.66 40.45 6.90
C ALA A 70 2.89 40.01 7.70
N LEU A 71 4.06 40.55 7.32
CA LEU A 71 5.34 40.30 7.95
C LEU A 71 6.08 41.64 8.13
N ASN A 72 6.27 42.07 9.37
CA ASN A 72 6.77 43.41 9.65
C ASN A 72 7.86 43.40 10.72
N GLY A 73 8.91 44.18 10.52
CA GLY A 73 9.91 44.42 11.53
C GLY A 73 11.33 44.68 11.03
N PRO A 74 12.19 45.21 11.88
CA PRO A 74 13.57 45.47 11.57
C PRO A 74 14.46 44.23 11.76
N LEU A 75 15.40 43.99 10.83
CA LEU A 75 16.47 43.01 10.95
C LEU A 75 17.82 43.69 10.70
N HIS A 76 18.77 43.42 11.58
CA HIS A 76 20.16 43.82 11.48
C HIS A 76 21.03 42.55 11.32
N TYR A 77 21.75 42.48 10.21
CA TYR A 77 22.77 41.46 9.94
C TYR A 77 24.15 42.09 10.07
N SER A 78 25.06 41.41 10.74
CA SER A 78 26.46 41.78 10.79
C SER A 78 27.35 40.54 10.60
N GLN A 79 28.29 40.66 9.71
CA GLN A 79 29.40 39.71 9.53
C GLN A 79 30.70 40.48 9.76
N ILE A 80 31.45 40.08 10.79
CA ILE A 80 32.77 40.64 11.10
C ILE A 80 33.74 39.43 11.13
N SER A 81 34.58 39.33 10.12
CA SER A 81 35.38 38.12 9.86
C SER A 81 34.46 36.89 9.69
N ASP A 82 34.62 35.89 10.54
CA ASP A 82 33.82 34.66 10.49
C ASP A 82 32.62 34.68 11.45
N ASP A 83 32.45 35.79 12.23
CA ASP A 83 31.35 35.93 13.18
C ASP A 83 30.14 36.58 12.49
N VAL A 84 29.06 35.77 12.32
CA VAL A 84 27.81 36.19 11.69
C VAL A 84 26.73 36.31 12.75
N LYS A 85 26.10 37.49 12.83
CA LYS A 85 25.00 37.76 13.77
C LYS A 85 23.82 38.37 13.06
N VAL A 86 22.61 37.85 13.38
CA VAL A 86 21.34 38.46 12.98
C VAL A 86 20.61 38.90 14.25
N ARG A 87 20.14 40.11 14.30
CA ARG A 87 19.35 40.64 15.42
C ARG A 87 18.13 41.38 14.89
N GLY A 88 17.05 41.30 15.66
CA GLY A 88 15.82 42.02 15.33
C GLY A 88 14.59 41.24 15.73
N GLN A 89 13.48 41.60 15.15
CA GLN A 89 12.22 40.91 15.35
C GLN A 89 11.36 41.04 14.10
N VAL A 90 10.61 39.98 13.82
CA VAL A 90 9.66 39.97 12.72
C VAL A 90 8.31 39.53 13.25
N ALA A 91 7.36 40.47 13.22
CA ALA A 91 5.98 40.21 13.60
C ALA A 91 5.21 39.63 12.41
N VAL A 92 4.51 38.54 12.65
CA VAL A 92 3.54 37.94 11.72
C VAL A 92 2.15 38.39 12.13
N THR A 93 1.38 38.94 11.22
CA THR A 93 -0.01 39.37 11.46
C THR A 93 -0.95 38.67 10.49
N ASP A 94 -2.01 38.04 11.01
CA ASP A 94 -3.02 37.31 10.22
C ASP A 94 -2.40 36.32 9.21
N GLY A 95 -1.30 35.66 9.61
CA GLY A 95 -0.57 34.73 8.76
C GLY A 95 -1.43 33.54 8.34
N ARG A 96 -1.27 33.09 7.09
CA ARG A 96 -1.93 31.91 6.53
C ARG A 96 -0.94 31.08 5.73
N LEU A 97 -0.90 29.78 6.04
CA LEU A 97 -0.02 28.82 5.40
C LEU A 97 -0.84 27.60 4.98
N GLY A 98 -1.06 27.42 3.68
CA GLY A 98 -1.66 26.21 3.13
C GLY A 98 -0.57 25.26 2.64
N LEU A 99 -0.34 24.14 3.33
CA LEU A 99 0.70 23.16 3.00
C LEU A 99 0.17 22.12 2.01
N ILE A 100 0.87 21.93 0.88
CA ILE A 100 0.48 20.95 -0.14
C ILE A 100 0.47 19.52 0.45
N GLN A 101 1.51 19.15 1.22
CA GLN A 101 1.66 17.80 1.77
C GLN A 101 0.54 17.40 2.75
N THR A 102 -0.04 18.36 3.46
CA THR A 102 -1.08 18.08 4.44
C THR A 102 -2.48 18.45 3.96
N GLY A 103 -2.59 19.21 2.87
CA GLY A 103 -3.86 19.77 2.38
C GLY A 103 -4.54 20.70 3.38
N ALA A 104 -3.86 21.09 4.45
CA ALA A 104 -4.40 21.90 5.53
C ALA A 104 -3.94 23.35 5.45
N VAL A 105 -4.81 24.28 5.89
CA VAL A 105 -4.49 25.68 6.07
C VAL A 105 -4.35 25.98 7.56
N TYR A 106 -3.20 26.52 7.93
CA TYR A 106 -2.91 26.95 9.29
C TYR A 106 -2.87 28.45 9.36
N ARG A 107 -3.31 29.01 10.49
CA ARG A 107 -3.32 30.45 10.73
C ARG A 107 -2.32 30.79 11.83
N ILE A 108 -1.61 31.91 11.64
CA ILE A 108 -0.77 32.56 12.65
C ILE A 108 -1.47 33.87 12.98
N PRO A 109 -2.19 33.99 14.11
CA PRO A 109 -3.01 35.17 14.36
C PRO A 109 -2.18 36.46 14.48
N ASN A 110 -1.38 36.56 15.49
CA ASN A 110 -0.40 37.62 15.67
C ASN A 110 0.70 37.04 16.54
N ASP A 111 1.89 36.97 16.01
CA ASP A 111 3.02 36.40 16.71
C ASP A 111 4.33 37.03 16.26
N THR A 112 5.42 36.82 17.00
CA THR A 112 6.70 37.45 16.71
C THR A 112 7.82 36.43 16.82
N VAL A 113 8.65 36.39 15.78
CA VAL A 113 9.93 35.67 15.77
C VAL A 113 11.02 36.65 16.15
N LEU A 114 11.77 36.32 17.19
CA LEU A 114 12.90 37.12 17.64
C LEU A 114 14.21 36.59 17.04
N PHE A 115 15.08 37.51 16.65
CA PHE A 115 16.44 37.23 16.22
C PHE A 115 17.38 37.81 17.26
N ASP A 116 18.08 36.98 17.99
CA ASP A 116 19.04 37.38 19.03
C ASP A 116 20.47 36.95 18.63
N GLU A 117 21.42 37.07 19.57
CA GLU A 117 22.83 36.74 19.31
C GLU A 117 23.08 35.27 19.01
N ARG A 118 22.15 34.40 19.38
CA ARG A 118 22.24 32.92 19.16
C ARG A 118 21.52 32.47 17.89
N GLY A 119 20.56 33.27 17.40
CA GLY A 119 19.78 32.93 16.21
C GLY A 119 18.29 33.26 16.36
N LEU A 120 17.41 32.37 15.89
CA LEU A 120 15.97 32.54 15.96
C LEU A 120 15.43 32.03 17.31
N SER A 121 14.53 32.80 17.91
CA SER A 121 13.88 32.45 19.18
C SER A 121 12.36 32.50 19.01
N PHE A 122 11.71 31.44 19.48
CA PHE A 122 10.27 31.29 19.50
C PHE A 122 9.79 31.18 20.94
N THR A 123 8.77 31.96 21.30
CA THR A 123 8.16 31.92 22.62
C THR A 123 6.65 31.86 22.47
N ASP A 124 6.05 30.74 22.84
CA ASP A 124 4.62 30.45 22.66
C ASP A 124 4.11 30.75 21.24
N PHE A 125 4.99 30.59 20.24
CA PHE A 125 4.62 30.85 18.83
C PHE A 125 3.52 29.88 18.40
N ALA A 126 2.38 30.46 17.97
CA ALA A 126 1.15 29.68 17.81
C ALA A 126 0.73 29.52 16.34
N LEU A 127 0.48 28.29 15.95
CA LEU A 127 -0.31 27.93 14.76
C LEU A 127 -1.72 27.55 15.21
N LEU A 128 -2.74 27.94 14.43
CA LEU A 128 -4.13 27.54 14.64
C LEU A 128 -4.59 26.69 13.45
N ASP A 129 -5.27 25.60 13.74
CA ASP A 129 -5.98 24.83 12.71
C ASP A 129 -7.33 25.48 12.34
N ALA A 130 -8.08 24.82 11.46
CA ALA A 130 -9.39 25.29 11.01
C ALA A 130 -10.47 25.36 12.12
N ARG A 131 -10.20 24.75 13.29
CA ARG A 131 -11.10 24.71 14.45
C ARG A 131 -10.60 25.54 15.62
N ASP A 132 -9.59 26.40 15.41
CA ASP A 132 -8.92 27.23 16.41
C ASP A 132 -8.13 26.44 17.47
N ASN A 133 -7.83 25.16 17.22
CA ASN A 133 -6.92 24.44 18.10
C ASN A 133 -5.50 24.96 17.92
N ARG A 134 -4.75 25.04 19.02
CA ARG A 134 -3.43 25.65 19.06
C ARG A 134 -2.34 24.60 18.98
N PHE A 135 -1.37 24.85 18.14
CA PHE A 135 -0.09 24.16 18.09
C PHE A 135 0.99 25.17 18.49
N LEU A 136 1.72 24.91 19.54
CA LEU A 136 2.71 25.81 20.11
C LEU A 136 4.12 25.35 19.77
N LEU A 137 4.94 26.32 19.38
CA LEU A 137 6.36 26.17 19.12
C LEU A 137 7.14 27.09 20.09
N ASP A 138 8.02 26.50 20.87
CA ASP A 138 8.95 27.17 21.77
C ASP A 138 10.39 26.77 21.45
N GLY A 139 11.36 27.64 21.76
CA GLY A 139 12.77 27.28 21.70
C GLY A 139 13.58 28.11 20.73
N HIS A 140 14.69 27.53 20.26
CA HIS A 140 15.70 28.27 19.50
C HIS A 140 16.19 27.50 18.29
N VAL A 141 16.51 28.21 17.21
CA VAL A 141 17.36 27.76 16.12
C VAL A 141 18.67 28.54 16.21
N ILE A 142 19.72 27.87 16.69
CA ILE A 142 21.02 28.50 16.95
C ILE A 142 21.81 28.54 15.65
N THR A 143 22.22 29.72 15.22
CA THR A 143 22.83 29.98 13.91
C THR A 143 24.27 30.53 14.00
N ASP A 144 24.88 30.47 15.18
CA ASP A 144 26.26 30.92 15.41
C ASP A 144 27.32 29.92 14.91
N ALA A 145 26.90 28.74 14.50
CA ALA A 145 27.74 27.69 13.89
C ALA A 145 27.43 27.53 12.38
N PRO A 146 28.36 26.97 11.58
CA PRO A 146 28.14 26.75 10.14
C PRO A 146 26.91 25.86 9.82
N THR A 147 26.56 24.98 10.74
CA THR A 147 25.34 24.17 10.67
C THR A 147 24.43 24.59 11.82
N PRO A 148 23.22 25.09 11.54
CA PRO A 148 22.29 25.48 12.60
C PRO A 148 21.98 24.34 13.56
N GLU A 149 21.95 24.64 14.86
CA GLU A 149 21.54 23.71 15.91
C GLU A 149 20.09 23.98 16.28
N LEU A 150 19.35 22.93 16.59
CA LEU A 150 17.93 22.97 16.93
C LEU A 150 17.74 22.68 18.41
N ASP A 151 16.94 23.47 19.08
CA ASP A 151 16.41 23.24 20.43
C ASP A 151 14.98 23.74 20.45
N LEU A 152 14.06 22.93 19.91
CA LEU A 152 12.67 23.29 19.70
C LEU A 152 11.74 22.34 20.44
N ARG A 153 10.69 22.87 21.03
CA ARG A 153 9.61 22.11 21.65
C ARG A 153 8.29 22.42 20.95
N LEU A 154 7.61 21.35 20.52
CA LEU A 154 6.34 21.39 19.84
C LEU A 154 5.26 20.77 20.72
N ARG A 155 4.18 21.49 20.98
CA ARG A 155 3.12 21.04 21.90
C ARG A 155 1.74 21.34 21.35
N THR A 156 0.87 20.35 21.43
CA THR A 156 -0.57 20.52 21.27
C THR A 156 -1.32 19.38 21.93
N ASP A 157 -2.46 19.65 22.52
CA ASP A 157 -3.36 18.62 23.03
C ASP A 157 -4.28 18.07 21.93
N ARG A 158 -4.58 18.87 20.93
CA ARG A 158 -5.38 18.51 19.75
C ARG A 158 -5.10 19.49 18.61
N PHE A 159 -4.72 18.96 17.46
CA PHE A 159 -4.48 19.77 16.26
C PHE A 159 -4.75 18.96 15.00
N GLN A 160 -5.37 19.57 14.01
CA GLN A 160 -5.60 18.93 12.72
C GLN A 160 -4.36 19.04 11.85
N LEU A 161 -3.55 17.97 11.81
CA LEU A 161 -2.31 17.92 11.01
C LEU A 161 -2.57 17.69 9.53
N VAL A 162 -3.62 16.95 9.17
CA VAL A 162 -3.94 16.63 7.77
C VAL A 162 -5.41 16.94 7.51
N ASN A 163 -5.66 17.54 6.36
CA ASN A 163 -7.00 17.81 5.85
C ASN A 163 -6.96 17.78 4.32
N SER A 164 -6.58 16.66 3.75
CA SER A 164 -6.38 16.48 2.31
C SER A 164 -7.47 15.59 1.70
N THR A 165 -7.62 15.68 0.40
CA THR A 165 -8.48 14.82 -0.41
C THR A 165 -7.63 13.95 -1.34
N VAL A 166 -8.24 12.93 -1.96
CA VAL A 166 -7.57 12.08 -2.97
C VAL A 166 -7.01 12.88 -4.16
N LYS A 167 -7.47 14.11 -4.38
CA LYS A 167 -6.95 15.00 -5.43
C LYS A 167 -5.68 15.72 -5.03
N ASP A 168 -5.51 15.98 -3.73
CA ASP A 168 -4.36 16.67 -3.17
C ASP A 168 -3.17 15.70 -3.04
N ASP A 169 -3.44 14.50 -2.50
CA ASP A 169 -2.50 13.38 -2.45
C ASP A 169 -3.26 12.06 -2.67
N PRO A 170 -3.04 11.35 -3.78
CA PRO A 170 -3.72 10.08 -4.05
C PRO A 170 -3.24 8.92 -3.18
N THR A 171 -2.11 9.06 -2.47
CA THR A 171 -1.50 7.99 -1.67
C THR A 171 -1.80 8.11 -0.17
N PHE A 172 -1.98 9.35 0.31
CA PHE A 172 -2.20 9.65 1.73
C PHE A 172 -3.15 10.84 1.88
N TYR A 173 -4.38 10.59 2.24
CA TYR A 173 -5.40 11.61 2.33
C TYR A 173 -6.41 11.36 3.44
N GLY A 174 -7.15 12.40 3.81
CA GLY A 174 -8.17 12.36 4.85
C GLY A 174 -7.95 13.41 5.92
N ARG A 175 -8.31 13.07 7.16
CA ARG A 175 -8.18 13.96 8.31
C ARG A 175 -7.38 13.27 9.40
N LEU A 176 -6.35 13.94 9.89
CA LEU A 176 -5.53 13.50 11.01
C LEU A 176 -5.57 14.53 12.14
N PHE A 177 -6.08 14.11 13.28
CA PHE A 177 -6.02 14.88 14.52
C PHE A 177 -5.00 14.28 15.46
N SER A 178 -4.11 15.10 16.01
CA SER A 178 -3.02 14.63 16.86
C SER A 178 -2.87 15.47 18.12
N SER A 179 -2.43 14.81 19.20
CA SER A 179 -1.75 15.43 20.33
C SER A 179 -0.25 15.24 20.15
N ILE A 180 0.53 16.27 20.48
CA ILE A 180 1.98 16.30 20.26
C ILE A 180 2.68 16.91 21.46
N ASP A 181 3.73 16.25 21.96
CA ASP A 181 4.75 16.81 22.84
C ASP A 181 6.10 16.29 22.36
N LEU A 182 6.75 17.07 21.49
CA LEU A 182 8.01 16.70 20.85
C LEU A 182 9.10 17.71 21.21
N HIS A 183 10.30 17.19 21.39
CA HIS A 183 11.54 17.96 21.48
C HIS A 183 12.40 17.63 20.26
N ILE A 184 12.79 18.65 19.52
CA ILE A 184 13.68 18.58 18.37
C ILE A 184 15.01 19.20 18.76
N GLY A 185 16.05 18.37 18.85
CA GLY A 185 17.42 18.79 19.14
C GLY A 185 18.39 18.39 18.03
N GLY A 186 19.68 18.65 18.26
CA GLY A 186 20.73 18.31 17.30
C GLY A 186 20.93 19.38 16.24
N THR A 187 21.53 19.00 15.11
CA THR A 187 21.78 19.97 14.01
C THR A 187 20.67 19.89 12.96
N ALA A 188 20.55 20.92 12.13
CA ALA A 188 19.60 20.92 11.02
C ALA A 188 19.83 19.79 9.99
N LEU A 189 21.06 19.25 9.92
CA LEU A 189 21.41 18.12 9.06
C LEU A 189 21.20 16.75 9.73
N THR A 190 21.26 16.71 11.05
CA THR A 190 21.09 15.49 11.85
C THR A 190 20.17 15.79 13.05
N PRO A 191 18.90 16.08 12.82
CA PRO A 191 17.96 16.39 13.89
C PRO A 191 17.61 15.13 14.69
N SER A 192 17.49 15.28 16.03
CA SER A 192 16.98 14.26 16.94
C SER A 192 15.62 14.69 17.46
N ILE A 193 14.59 13.89 17.18
CA ILE A 193 13.20 14.19 17.52
C ILE A 193 12.73 13.16 18.55
N LYS A 194 12.37 13.62 19.74
CA LYS A 194 11.97 12.74 20.87
C LYS A 194 10.66 13.21 21.47
N GLY A 195 9.84 12.28 21.90
CA GLY A 195 8.60 12.62 22.62
C GLY A 195 7.42 11.72 22.29
N SER A 196 6.22 12.30 22.32
CA SER A 196 4.97 11.56 22.12
C SER A 196 4.10 12.16 21.03
N LEU A 197 3.47 11.26 20.29
CA LEU A 197 2.50 11.55 19.23
C LEU A 197 1.22 10.73 19.52
N GLY A 198 0.11 11.38 19.75
CA GLY A 198 -1.19 10.74 19.87
C GLY A 198 -1.99 10.95 18.58
N VAL A 199 -2.54 9.89 18.02
CA VAL A 199 -3.56 9.94 16.97
C VAL A 199 -4.92 9.88 17.65
N LEU A 200 -5.69 10.94 17.50
CA LEU A 200 -6.91 11.16 18.28
C LEU A 200 -8.17 10.67 17.55
N ASP A 201 -9.28 10.61 18.29
CA ASP A 201 -10.62 10.45 17.76
C ASP A 201 -10.89 11.46 16.63
N SER A 202 -11.88 11.24 15.81
CA SER A 202 -12.19 12.04 14.62
C SER A 202 -11.14 11.97 13.49
N THR A 203 -10.04 11.26 13.68
CA THR A 203 -9.12 10.87 12.60
C THR A 203 -9.83 9.90 11.66
N ASP A 204 -9.75 10.19 10.37
CA ASP A 204 -10.25 9.33 9.27
C ASP A 204 -9.27 9.45 8.12
N LEU A 205 -8.30 8.54 8.12
CA LEU A 205 -7.12 8.61 7.26
C LEU A 205 -7.12 7.46 6.27
N SER A 206 -6.87 7.77 5.01
CA SER A 206 -6.75 6.80 3.93
C SER A 206 -5.31 6.70 3.47
N ILE A 207 -4.81 5.49 3.41
CA ILE A 207 -3.45 5.16 2.96
C ILE A 207 -3.60 4.21 1.77
N VAL A 208 -3.08 4.59 0.61
CA VAL A 208 -3.04 3.73 -0.57
C VAL A 208 -1.67 3.06 -0.60
N LEU A 209 -1.66 1.75 -0.43
CA LEU A 209 -0.41 1.02 -0.54
C LEU A 209 0.11 1.17 -1.98
N PRO A 210 1.40 1.51 -2.18
CA PRO A 210 1.98 1.47 -3.51
C PRO A 210 1.77 0.04 -4.01
N GLY A 211 0.97 -0.08 -5.07
CA GLY A 211 0.49 -1.35 -5.53
C GLY A 211 1.68 -2.29 -5.69
N SER A 212 1.64 -3.42 -5.02
CA SER A 212 2.17 -4.61 -5.59
C SER A 212 1.43 -4.73 -6.93
N ARG A 213 2.01 -4.19 -7.98
CA ARG A 213 1.68 -4.56 -9.35
C ARG A 213 2.03 -6.05 -9.44
N VAL A 214 1.13 -6.88 -8.96
CA VAL A 214 0.93 -8.15 -9.62
C VAL A 214 0.43 -7.70 -10.99
N GLU A 215 1.33 -7.52 -11.92
CA GLU A 215 0.97 -7.53 -13.32
C GLU A 215 0.26 -8.86 -13.51
N LEU A 216 -1.07 -8.81 -13.43
CA LEU A 216 -1.91 -9.76 -14.11
C LEU A 216 -1.57 -9.51 -15.58
N VAL A 217 -0.53 -10.18 -16.04
CA VAL A 217 -0.24 -10.26 -17.46
C VAL A 217 -1.44 -10.98 -18.04
N ASP A 218 -2.40 -10.20 -18.51
CA ASP A 218 -3.49 -10.68 -19.33
C ASP A 218 -2.87 -11.18 -20.63
N HIS A 219 -2.69 -12.48 -20.71
CA HIS A 219 -2.12 -13.14 -21.89
C HIS A 219 -3.09 -13.16 -23.10
N SER A 220 -4.25 -12.55 -23.01
CA SER A 220 -5.21 -12.42 -24.10
C SER A 220 -5.15 -11.07 -24.84
N GLY A 221 -4.35 -10.13 -24.40
CA GLY A 221 -4.32 -8.75 -24.94
C GLY A 221 -2.92 -8.22 -25.26
N ILE A 222 -2.72 -7.90 -26.44
CA ILE A 222 -1.73 -7.33 -27.34
C ILE A 222 -1.03 -6.02 -26.83
N VAL A 223 -0.95 -5.69 -25.53
CA VAL A 223 -0.25 -4.47 -25.08
C VAL A 223 0.64 -4.76 -23.87
N GLN A 224 1.94 -4.67 -24.07
CA GLN A 224 2.95 -4.69 -23.03
C GLN A 224 3.59 -3.29 -22.94
N PHE A 225 3.44 -2.61 -21.81
CA PHE A 225 4.16 -1.37 -21.54
C PHE A 225 5.53 -1.74 -20.96
N THR A 226 6.60 -1.40 -21.66
CA THR A 226 7.95 -1.46 -21.12
C THR A 226 8.38 -0.07 -20.71
N ALA A 227 8.70 0.12 -19.42
CA ALA A 227 9.47 1.28 -18.97
C ALA A 227 10.95 1.00 -19.25
N ASP A 228 11.63 1.91 -19.92
CA ASP A 228 13.07 1.89 -20.10
C ASP A 228 13.75 2.02 -18.73
N LEU A 229 14.33 0.92 -18.28
CA LEU A 229 15.30 0.93 -17.20
C LEU A 229 16.67 0.67 -17.81
N ASP A 230 17.48 1.74 -17.93
CA ASP A 230 18.89 1.62 -18.25
C ASP A 230 19.57 0.71 -17.23
N ALA A 231 20.22 -0.30 -17.78
CA ALA A 231 20.84 -1.39 -17.06
C ALA A 231 22.14 -0.94 -16.38
N GLU A 232 22.28 -1.30 -15.16
CA GLU A 232 23.45 -1.92 -14.50
C GLU A 232 23.21 -1.97 -13.00
N ASP A 233 22.22 -2.77 -12.59
CA ASP A 233 22.29 -3.33 -11.24
C ASP A 233 21.57 -4.67 -11.20
N SER A 234 22.26 -5.63 -10.63
CA SER A 234 21.76 -6.97 -10.38
C SER A 234 20.38 -6.92 -9.75
N LEU A 235 19.35 -7.40 -10.46
CA LEU A 235 17.97 -7.58 -9.99
C LEU A 235 17.97 -8.49 -8.75
N SER A 236 18.20 -7.90 -7.58
CA SER A 236 17.67 -8.44 -6.35
C SER A 236 16.17 -8.16 -6.38
N ILE A 237 15.34 -9.18 -6.29
CA ILE A 237 13.91 -9.02 -6.04
C ILE A 237 13.82 -8.37 -4.66
N ARG A 238 13.63 -7.04 -4.64
CA ARG A 238 13.38 -6.30 -3.40
C ARG A 238 11.97 -6.63 -2.95
N THR A 239 11.82 -7.01 -1.71
CA THR A 239 10.50 -7.18 -1.10
C THR A 239 9.85 -5.80 -0.95
N ASP A 240 8.51 -5.74 -0.96
CA ASP A 240 7.75 -4.48 -0.76
C ASP A 240 8.21 -3.72 0.49
N GLY A 241 8.68 -4.46 1.50
CA GLY A 241 9.23 -3.91 2.73
C GLY A 241 10.60 -3.25 2.56
N GLU A 242 11.46 -3.78 1.70
CA GLU A 242 12.76 -3.15 1.40
C GLU A 242 12.56 -1.87 0.60
N MET A 243 11.59 -1.83 -0.32
CA MET A 243 11.24 -0.60 -1.05
C MET A 243 10.69 0.48 -0.12
N LEU A 244 9.89 0.11 0.88
CA LEU A 244 9.37 1.05 1.88
C LEU A 244 10.50 1.61 2.75
N ARG A 245 11.45 0.78 3.19
CA ARG A 245 12.63 1.20 3.95
C ARG A 245 13.50 2.16 3.15
N ASP A 246 13.83 1.79 1.92
CA ASP A 246 14.66 2.61 1.03
C ASP A 246 13.97 3.95 0.73
N SER A 247 12.65 3.97 0.56
CA SER A 247 11.89 5.19 0.34
C SER A 247 11.91 6.11 1.57
N LEU A 248 11.75 5.57 2.77
CA LEU A 248 11.81 6.35 4.01
C LEU A 248 13.24 6.81 4.31
N ALA A 249 14.23 5.96 4.13
CA ALA A 249 15.64 6.30 4.31
C ALA A 249 16.11 7.40 3.35
N ALA A 250 15.59 7.39 2.11
CA ALA A 250 15.88 8.45 1.14
C ALA A 250 15.19 9.79 1.49
N GLN A 251 14.07 9.75 2.21
CA GLN A 251 13.31 10.94 2.60
C GLN A 251 13.78 11.56 3.92
N LEU A 252 14.38 10.78 4.81
CA LEU A 252 14.78 11.20 6.16
C LEU A 252 16.27 10.92 6.47
N PRO A 253 17.20 11.33 5.61
CA PRO A 253 18.61 11.06 5.85
C PRO A 253 19.11 11.80 7.10
N GLY A 254 19.82 11.09 7.98
CA GLY A 254 20.44 11.69 9.18
C GLY A 254 19.48 12.01 10.33
N VAL A 255 18.19 11.69 10.23
CA VAL A 255 17.21 11.95 11.29
C VAL A 255 17.25 10.84 12.35
N ASP A 256 17.23 11.21 13.64
CA ASP A 256 17.09 10.32 14.79
C ASP A 256 15.70 10.51 15.42
N LEU A 257 14.86 9.46 15.44
CA LEU A 257 13.51 9.50 16.04
C LEU A 257 13.43 8.56 17.22
N ASP A 258 12.85 9.02 18.33
CA ASP A 258 12.43 8.20 19.47
C ASP A 258 11.05 8.67 19.94
N LEU A 259 10.02 8.01 19.44
CA LEU A 259 8.63 8.43 19.56
C LEU A 259 7.77 7.38 20.24
N ARG A 260 7.00 7.81 21.25
CA ARG A 260 5.87 7.04 21.73
C ARG A 260 4.62 7.43 20.94
N ILE A 261 4.03 6.47 20.26
CA ILE A 261 2.85 6.67 19.41
C ILE A 261 1.65 6.01 20.09
N ALA A 262 0.65 6.81 20.42
CA ALA A 262 -0.62 6.33 20.97
C ALA A 262 -1.72 6.46 19.92
N LEU A 263 -2.49 5.41 19.68
CA LEU A 263 -3.65 5.43 18.79
C LEU A 263 -4.93 5.33 19.62
N ASP A 264 -5.81 6.32 19.43
CA ASP A 264 -7.14 6.32 20.03
C ASP A 264 -8.02 5.26 19.33
N ARG A 265 -8.79 4.53 20.13
CA ARG A 265 -9.69 3.46 19.69
C ARG A 265 -10.74 3.90 18.64
N ASP A 266 -11.07 5.19 18.57
CA ASP A 266 -12.05 5.75 17.67
C ASP A 266 -11.40 6.35 16.40
N ALA A 267 -10.07 6.38 16.32
CA ALA A 267 -9.34 6.73 15.11
C ALA A 267 -9.58 5.67 14.02
N ARG A 268 -9.98 6.13 12.82
CA ARG A 268 -10.28 5.27 11.68
C ARG A 268 -9.15 5.33 10.65
N PHE A 269 -8.76 4.16 10.19
CA PHE A 269 -7.79 3.99 9.11
C PHE A 269 -8.41 3.20 7.96
N ASN A 270 -8.23 3.69 6.75
CA ASN A 270 -8.64 3.03 5.52
C ASN A 270 -7.37 2.70 4.73
N VAL A 271 -7.08 1.44 4.54
CA VAL A 271 -5.95 0.97 3.74
C VAL A 271 -6.48 0.47 2.41
N VAL A 272 -6.20 1.19 1.35
CA VAL A 272 -6.54 0.78 -0.02
C VAL A 272 -5.40 -0.10 -0.52
N ILE A 273 -5.69 -1.40 -0.68
CA ILE A 273 -4.70 -2.41 -1.06
C ILE A 273 -4.54 -2.42 -2.57
N ASP A 274 -5.66 -2.41 -3.30
CA ASP A 274 -5.67 -2.30 -4.76
C ASP A 274 -6.77 -1.33 -5.19
N PRO A 275 -6.41 -0.13 -5.68
CA PRO A 275 -7.40 0.85 -6.13
C PRO A 275 -8.15 0.42 -7.40
N THR A 276 -7.62 -0.53 -8.19
CA THR A 276 -8.25 -1.00 -9.44
C THR A 276 -9.36 -2.01 -9.19
N THR A 277 -9.16 -2.92 -8.24
CA THR A 277 -10.16 -3.90 -7.80
C THR A 277 -11.07 -3.33 -6.72
N GLY A 278 -10.59 -2.30 -6.00
CA GLY A 278 -11.27 -1.71 -4.86
C GLY A 278 -11.12 -2.54 -3.58
N ASP A 279 -10.08 -3.34 -3.50
CA ASP A 279 -9.71 -4.07 -2.29
C ASP A 279 -9.22 -3.09 -1.23
N GLN A 280 -9.93 -3.07 -0.11
CA GLN A 280 -9.63 -2.13 0.97
C GLN A 280 -9.93 -2.73 2.34
N ALA A 281 -9.09 -2.37 3.30
CA ALA A 281 -9.31 -2.62 4.72
C ALA A 281 -9.66 -1.30 5.42
N THR A 282 -10.72 -1.31 6.22
CA THR A 282 -11.05 -0.22 7.13
C THR A 282 -10.98 -0.78 8.53
N PHE A 283 -10.27 -0.11 9.45
CA PHE A 283 -10.16 -0.60 10.81
C PHE A 283 -10.07 0.55 11.81
N ARG A 284 -10.51 0.28 13.03
CA ARG A 284 -10.27 1.04 14.24
C ARG A 284 -9.54 0.14 15.23
N GLY A 285 -8.65 0.72 15.99
CA GLY A 285 -7.89 -0.01 16.97
C GLY A 285 -7.20 0.92 17.95
N GLU A 286 -6.73 0.35 19.05
CA GLU A 286 -5.93 1.06 20.04
C GLU A 286 -4.51 0.52 20.04
N ALA A 287 -3.55 1.42 20.23
CA ALA A 287 -2.15 1.05 20.34
C ALA A 287 -1.37 2.00 21.24
N ASP A 288 -0.31 1.48 21.84
CA ASP A 288 0.73 2.22 22.53
C ASP A 288 2.07 1.65 22.05
N LEU A 289 2.68 2.35 21.07
CA LEU A 289 3.84 1.87 20.35
C LEU A 289 5.05 2.75 20.65
N LEU A 290 6.21 2.12 20.76
CA LEU A 290 7.50 2.79 20.75
C LEU A 290 8.10 2.66 19.35
N PHE A 291 8.31 3.77 18.67
CA PHE A 291 8.93 3.83 17.37
C PHE A 291 10.29 4.51 17.45
N ARG A 292 11.31 3.87 16.93
CA ARG A 292 12.66 4.43 16.77
C ARG A 292 13.12 4.32 15.34
N TYR A 293 13.78 5.36 14.89
CA TYR A 293 14.44 5.40 13.59
C TYR A 293 15.80 6.06 13.79
N ASN A 294 16.86 5.37 13.40
CA ASN A 294 18.22 5.89 13.56
C ASN A 294 18.74 6.55 12.25
N PRO A 295 19.81 7.36 12.32
CA PRO A 295 20.38 8.02 11.16
C PRO A 295 20.87 7.06 10.05
N ASP A 296 21.13 5.79 10.38
CA ASP A 296 21.57 4.75 9.44
C ASP A 296 20.41 4.11 8.68
N GLY A 297 19.16 4.50 9.02
CA GLY A 297 17.94 4.04 8.35
C GLY A 297 17.28 2.82 9.01
N ASP A 298 17.79 2.32 10.15
CA ASP A 298 17.16 1.22 10.85
C ASP A 298 15.91 1.68 11.59
N MET A 299 14.87 0.88 11.48
CA MET A 299 13.58 1.11 12.14
C MET A 299 13.33 0.05 13.20
N TYR A 300 12.83 0.49 14.34
CA TYR A 300 12.41 -0.36 15.44
C TYR A 300 11.01 0.03 15.89
N LEU A 301 10.10 -0.93 15.94
CA LEU A 301 8.73 -0.75 16.43
C LEU A 301 8.46 -1.77 17.55
N GLN A 302 7.93 -1.30 18.65
CA GLN A 302 7.59 -2.16 19.78
C GLN A 302 6.21 -1.79 20.33
N GLY A 303 5.41 -2.79 20.61
CA GLY A 303 4.12 -2.65 21.28
C GLY A 303 3.00 -3.40 20.59
N PRO A 304 1.83 -3.48 21.23
CA PRO A 304 0.64 -4.09 20.68
C PRO A 304 -0.24 -3.06 19.94
N PHE A 305 -0.87 -3.53 18.86
CA PHE A 305 -2.07 -2.94 18.28
C PHE A 305 -3.22 -3.91 18.52
N THR A 306 -4.35 -3.44 19.02
CA THR A 306 -5.55 -4.24 19.26
C THR A 306 -6.70 -3.74 18.39
N VAL A 307 -7.29 -4.62 17.62
CA VAL A 307 -8.44 -4.32 16.75
C VAL A 307 -9.67 -4.08 17.61
N VAL A 308 -10.31 -2.94 17.42
CA VAL A 308 -11.62 -2.59 18.03
C VAL A 308 -12.76 -3.03 17.13
N ASP A 309 -12.69 -2.65 15.86
CA ASP A 309 -13.58 -3.11 14.80
C ASP A 309 -12.99 -2.80 13.42
N GLY A 310 -13.72 -3.16 12.38
CA GLY A 310 -13.33 -2.86 11.02
C GLY A 310 -13.92 -3.82 10.02
N GLY A 311 -13.40 -3.78 8.80
CA GLY A 311 -13.79 -4.70 7.75
C GLY A 311 -12.79 -4.71 6.61
N TYR A 312 -12.68 -5.86 6.00
CA TYR A 312 -11.89 -6.08 4.80
C TYR A 312 -12.82 -6.38 3.63
N THR A 313 -12.76 -5.57 2.60
CA THR A 313 -13.51 -5.80 1.36
C THR A 313 -12.55 -6.43 0.36
N VAL A 314 -12.89 -7.63 -0.07
CA VAL A 314 -12.15 -8.38 -1.08
C VAL A 314 -13.01 -8.62 -2.29
N GLU A 315 -12.42 -8.46 -3.45
CA GLU A 315 -13.04 -8.82 -4.72
C GLU A 315 -12.51 -10.19 -5.19
N PHE A 316 -13.45 -11.13 -5.34
CA PHE A 316 -13.13 -12.46 -5.85
C PHE A 316 -13.28 -12.47 -7.38
N TYR A 317 -12.17 -12.43 -8.11
CA TYR A 317 -12.09 -12.62 -9.57
C TYR A 317 -12.96 -11.69 -10.42
N GLY A 318 -13.22 -10.45 -9.98
CA GLY A 318 -14.11 -9.54 -10.69
C GLY A 318 -15.60 -9.94 -10.67
N LEU A 319 -15.93 -11.05 -9.99
CA LEU A 319 -17.28 -11.62 -9.98
C LEU A 319 -18.09 -11.21 -8.76
N VAL A 320 -17.46 -11.21 -7.59
CA VAL A 320 -18.18 -11.01 -6.33
C VAL A 320 -17.33 -10.20 -5.35
N LYS A 321 -17.88 -9.07 -4.89
CA LYS A 321 -17.33 -8.30 -3.77
C LYS A 321 -17.93 -8.78 -2.46
N LYS A 322 -17.08 -9.11 -1.47
CA LYS A 322 -17.48 -9.51 -0.12
C LYS A 322 -16.76 -8.67 0.91
N ARG A 323 -17.51 -8.21 1.90
CA ARG A 323 -16.97 -7.50 3.06
C ARG A 323 -16.94 -8.44 4.24
N PHE A 324 -15.75 -8.69 4.76
CA PHE A 324 -15.52 -9.39 6.01
C PHE A 324 -15.42 -8.37 7.14
N GLU A 325 -16.10 -8.63 8.25
CA GLU A 325 -16.02 -7.82 9.46
C GLU A 325 -14.89 -8.32 10.35
N LEU A 326 -14.02 -7.42 10.79
CA LEU A 326 -12.96 -7.77 11.73
C LEU A 326 -13.56 -8.10 13.10
N VAL A 327 -13.11 -9.19 13.68
CA VAL A 327 -13.55 -9.60 15.01
C VAL A 327 -12.76 -8.80 16.05
N PRO A 328 -13.44 -8.12 16.99
CA PRO A 328 -12.78 -7.35 18.03
C PRO A 328 -11.82 -8.20 18.87
N GLY A 329 -10.70 -7.61 19.29
CA GLY A 329 -9.68 -8.25 20.12
C GLY A 329 -8.58 -8.96 19.33
N GLY A 330 -8.62 -8.95 17.99
CA GLY A 330 -7.47 -9.35 17.17
C GLY A 330 -6.27 -8.45 17.47
N THR A 331 -5.05 -9.01 17.42
CA THR A 331 -3.84 -8.28 17.80
C THR A 331 -2.75 -8.36 16.74
N ILE A 332 -1.93 -7.28 16.68
CA ILE A 332 -0.65 -7.27 15.98
C ILE A 332 0.38 -6.81 17.02
N ILE A 333 1.45 -7.58 17.20
CA ILE A 333 2.48 -7.29 18.20
C ILE A 333 3.82 -7.15 17.50
N TRP A 334 4.45 -6.00 17.66
CA TRP A 334 5.80 -5.73 17.20
C TRP A 334 6.80 -5.82 18.36
N ASP A 335 7.98 -6.35 18.07
CA ASP A 335 9.11 -6.45 18.98
C ASP A 335 10.43 -6.32 18.17
N GLY A 336 10.54 -5.28 17.38
CA GLY A 336 11.72 -5.01 16.53
C GLY A 336 11.37 -4.40 15.19
N ASP A 337 11.68 -5.09 14.12
CA ASP A 337 11.40 -4.63 12.76
C ASP A 337 9.89 -4.44 12.52
N PRO A 338 9.43 -3.27 12.05
CA PRO A 338 8.02 -3.01 11.74
C PRO A 338 7.38 -4.02 10.78
N LEU A 339 8.20 -4.65 9.94
CA LEU A 339 7.74 -5.62 8.94
C LEU A 339 7.55 -7.03 9.49
N ILE A 340 8.13 -7.34 10.67
CA ILE A 340 8.11 -8.68 11.29
C ILE A 340 7.08 -8.76 12.45
N GLY A 341 6.14 -7.84 12.52
CA GLY A 341 5.08 -7.90 13.52
C GLY A 341 4.30 -9.22 13.46
N ARG A 342 3.99 -9.81 14.62
CA ARG A 342 3.16 -11.02 14.70
C ARG A 342 1.69 -10.66 14.79
N MET A 343 0.91 -11.24 13.91
CA MET A 343 -0.51 -10.98 13.75
C MET A 343 -1.34 -12.20 14.21
N ASP A 344 -2.41 -11.95 14.95
CA ASP A 344 -3.50 -12.89 15.22
C ASP A 344 -4.81 -12.11 15.09
N VAL A 345 -5.32 -12.06 13.86
CA VAL A 345 -6.53 -11.31 13.51
C VAL A 345 -7.53 -12.26 12.86
N GLN A 346 -8.79 -12.13 13.23
CA GLN A 346 -9.88 -12.87 12.63
C GLN A 346 -10.86 -11.94 11.96
N ALA A 347 -11.36 -12.32 10.78
CA ALA A 347 -12.43 -11.66 10.07
C ALA A 347 -13.58 -12.63 9.79
N LYS A 348 -14.81 -12.11 9.73
CA LYS A 348 -16.05 -12.87 9.62
C LYS A 348 -16.92 -12.36 8.48
N TYR A 349 -17.45 -13.27 7.69
CA TYR A 349 -18.50 -13.00 6.71
C TYR A 349 -19.73 -13.83 7.02
N SER A 350 -20.84 -13.18 7.37
CA SER A 350 -22.11 -13.86 7.68
C SER A 350 -22.98 -14.02 6.42
N THR A 351 -23.44 -15.22 6.17
CA THR A 351 -24.32 -15.56 5.04
C THR A 351 -25.38 -16.57 5.46
N THR A 352 -26.34 -16.83 4.58
CA THR A 352 -27.36 -17.87 4.83
C THR A 352 -27.30 -18.93 3.73
N ALA A 353 -27.36 -20.21 4.12
CA ALA A 353 -27.41 -21.33 3.18
C ALA A 353 -28.25 -22.47 3.75
N ALA A 354 -28.78 -23.32 2.87
CA ALA A 354 -29.40 -24.57 3.28
C ALA A 354 -28.31 -25.61 3.62
N PRO A 355 -28.28 -26.18 4.83
CA PRO A 355 -27.23 -27.12 5.22
C PRO A 355 -27.41 -28.54 4.67
N TYR A 356 -28.51 -28.81 3.98
CA TYR A 356 -28.78 -30.15 3.44
C TYR A 356 -27.63 -30.73 2.61
N PRO A 357 -27.03 -29.98 1.63
CA PRO A 357 -25.93 -30.51 0.84
C PRO A 357 -24.68 -30.83 1.68
N LEU A 358 -24.45 -30.09 2.75
CA LEU A 358 -23.33 -30.30 3.67
C LEU A 358 -23.49 -31.58 4.50
N VAL A 359 -24.72 -31.88 4.95
CA VAL A 359 -25.02 -33.00 5.86
C VAL A 359 -25.32 -34.30 5.08
N ALA A 360 -25.90 -34.21 3.90
CA ALA A 360 -26.28 -35.36 3.07
C ALA A 360 -25.11 -36.32 2.80
N ASN A 361 -23.91 -35.75 2.65
CA ASN A 361 -22.68 -36.53 2.39
C ASN A 361 -22.11 -37.21 3.63
N ALA A 362 -22.47 -36.74 4.83
CA ALA A 362 -21.86 -37.23 6.07
C ALA A 362 -22.61 -38.45 6.69
N ARG A 363 -23.89 -38.66 6.33
CA ARG A 363 -24.73 -39.76 6.89
C ARG A 363 -25.80 -40.23 5.91
N GLY A 364 -25.70 -41.49 5.48
CA GLY A 364 -26.84 -42.19 4.92
C GLY A 364 -27.91 -42.39 5.99
N GLY A 365 -29.17 -42.00 5.74
CA GLY A 365 -30.29 -42.33 6.60
C GLY A 365 -30.98 -41.17 7.32
N LEU A 366 -31.01 -39.95 6.74
CA LEU A 366 -31.85 -38.86 7.23
C LEU A 366 -33.35 -39.20 7.06
N THR A 367 -34.13 -38.95 8.10
CA THR A 367 -35.61 -39.01 8.04
C THR A 367 -36.12 -37.88 7.14
N GLU A 368 -37.34 -38.04 6.60
CA GLU A 368 -37.96 -37.01 5.76
C GLU A 368 -38.15 -35.68 6.51
N SER A 369 -38.44 -35.75 7.81
CA SER A 369 -38.55 -34.57 8.67
C SER A 369 -37.21 -33.84 8.85
N GLU A 370 -36.12 -34.55 9.06
CA GLU A 370 -34.78 -34.01 9.15
C GLU A 370 -34.33 -33.38 7.83
N ARG A 371 -34.59 -34.08 6.71
CA ARG A 371 -34.33 -33.57 5.37
C ARG A 371 -35.00 -32.21 5.13
N ASN A 372 -36.30 -32.13 5.44
CA ASN A 372 -37.07 -30.89 5.28
C ASN A 372 -36.57 -29.75 6.16
N SER A 373 -36.14 -30.06 7.40
CA SER A 373 -35.57 -29.02 8.30
C SER A 373 -34.23 -28.52 7.80
N LEU A 374 -33.40 -29.33 7.16
CA LEU A 374 -32.09 -29.01 6.61
C LEU A 374 -32.16 -28.27 5.26
N GLN A 375 -33.33 -28.21 4.60
CA GLN A 375 -33.56 -27.39 3.41
C GLN A 375 -33.80 -25.92 3.75
N ALA A 376 -34.14 -25.60 4.99
CA ALA A 376 -34.28 -24.22 5.44
C ALA A 376 -32.92 -23.52 5.42
N ARG A 377 -32.89 -22.24 5.00
CA ARG A 377 -31.65 -21.45 5.03
C ARG A 377 -31.31 -21.05 6.47
N LEU A 378 -30.13 -21.44 6.92
CA LEU A 378 -29.59 -21.14 8.24
C LEU A 378 -28.44 -20.12 8.12
N PRO A 379 -28.20 -19.29 9.15
CA PRO A 379 -27.05 -18.40 9.18
C PRO A 379 -25.75 -19.17 9.42
N PHE A 380 -24.75 -18.87 8.61
CA PHE A 380 -23.37 -19.36 8.73
C PHE A 380 -22.40 -18.21 8.73
N ASP A 381 -21.35 -18.33 9.51
CA ASP A 381 -20.22 -17.43 9.57
C ASP A 381 -19.00 -18.10 8.91
N VAL A 382 -18.55 -17.51 7.80
CA VAL A 382 -17.26 -17.83 7.20
C VAL A 382 -16.20 -17.02 7.91
N LEU A 383 -15.20 -17.69 8.47
CA LEU A 383 -14.11 -17.08 9.21
C LEU A 383 -12.84 -17.07 8.36
N ILE A 384 -12.10 -15.97 8.40
CA ILE A 384 -10.73 -15.88 7.90
C ILE A 384 -9.85 -15.64 9.12
N ASN A 385 -8.92 -16.56 9.37
CA ASN A 385 -7.91 -16.40 10.41
C ASN A 385 -6.59 -16.00 9.75
N ILE A 386 -6.01 -14.91 10.18
CA ILE A 386 -4.78 -14.33 9.65
C ILE A 386 -3.78 -14.32 10.80
N LYS A 387 -2.72 -15.12 10.69
CA LYS A 387 -1.75 -15.35 11.76
C LYS A 387 -0.32 -15.19 11.24
N ASP A 388 0.63 -15.20 12.16
CA ASP A 388 2.06 -15.15 11.95
C ASP A 388 2.59 -13.77 11.50
N ALA A 389 3.63 -13.70 10.70
CA ALA A 389 4.30 -12.45 10.34
C ALA A 389 3.45 -11.58 9.39
N VAL A 390 3.46 -10.27 9.60
CA VAL A 390 2.70 -9.31 8.76
C VAL A 390 3.11 -9.41 7.28
N GLN A 391 4.38 -9.68 6.99
CA GLN A 391 4.87 -9.83 5.61
C GLN A 391 4.43 -11.13 4.94
N GLU A 392 4.37 -12.22 5.71
CA GLU A 392 4.02 -13.55 5.21
C GLU A 392 2.95 -14.18 6.11
N PRO A 393 1.72 -13.65 6.10
CA PRO A 393 0.67 -14.15 6.97
C PRO A 393 0.19 -15.53 6.53
N THR A 394 -0.01 -16.39 7.50
CA THR A 394 -0.73 -17.65 7.33
C THR A 394 -2.22 -17.37 7.33
N ILE A 395 -2.88 -17.60 6.19
CA ILE A 395 -4.33 -17.44 6.05
C ILE A 395 -4.99 -18.81 6.08
N SER A 396 -5.95 -18.99 6.99
CA SER A 396 -6.78 -20.18 7.06
C SER A 396 -8.26 -19.80 7.15
N PHE A 397 -9.09 -20.68 6.61
CA PHE A 397 -10.54 -20.51 6.66
C PHE A 397 -11.14 -21.31 7.81
N GLY A 398 -12.29 -20.83 8.29
CA GLY A 398 -13.15 -21.51 9.23
C GLY A 398 -14.60 -21.40 8.82
N LEU A 399 -15.43 -22.24 9.38
CA LEU A 399 -16.87 -22.21 9.18
C LEU A 399 -17.54 -22.43 10.53
N ASP A 400 -18.42 -21.53 10.92
CA ASP A 400 -19.14 -21.59 12.19
C ASP A 400 -20.59 -21.14 12.05
N MET A 401 -21.35 -21.24 13.13
CA MET A 401 -22.73 -20.78 13.27
C MET A 401 -22.92 -20.20 14.66
N GLU A 402 -23.92 -19.31 14.79
CA GLU A 402 -24.34 -18.84 16.11
C GLU A 402 -24.69 -20.01 17.02
N ARG A 403 -24.22 -19.95 18.28
CA ARG A 403 -24.34 -21.06 19.25
C ARG A 403 -25.77 -21.58 19.44
N GLN A 404 -26.78 -20.70 19.41
CA GLN A 404 -28.19 -21.10 19.54
C GLN A 404 -28.65 -21.94 18.36
N VAL A 405 -28.29 -21.52 17.14
CA VAL A 405 -28.62 -22.25 15.90
C VAL A 405 -27.86 -23.58 15.87
N ARG A 406 -26.59 -23.57 16.22
CA ARG A 406 -25.73 -24.76 16.29
C ARG A 406 -26.28 -25.85 17.22
N ASN A 407 -26.81 -25.45 18.37
CA ASN A 407 -27.44 -26.37 19.33
C ASN A 407 -28.76 -26.96 18.81
N SER A 408 -29.48 -26.22 17.95
CA SER A 408 -30.76 -26.66 17.40
C SER A 408 -30.61 -27.64 16.25
N TYR A 409 -29.39 -27.74 15.64
CA TYR A 409 -29.08 -28.63 14.51
C TYR A 409 -27.85 -29.49 14.78
N PRO A 410 -27.95 -30.56 15.63
CA PRO A 410 -26.81 -31.38 16.02
C PRO A 410 -26.09 -32.05 14.85
N GLN A 411 -26.82 -32.37 13.77
CA GLN A 411 -26.26 -32.97 12.56
C GLN A 411 -25.31 -32.00 11.87
N VAL A 412 -25.68 -30.72 11.74
CA VAL A 412 -24.85 -29.66 11.18
C VAL A 412 -23.63 -29.44 12.06
N ASN A 413 -23.86 -29.36 13.39
CA ASN A 413 -22.77 -29.19 14.35
C ASN A 413 -21.69 -30.28 14.22
N SER A 414 -22.11 -31.54 14.10
CA SER A 414 -21.16 -32.68 13.92
C SER A 414 -20.30 -32.53 12.67
N VAL A 415 -20.90 -32.05 11.57
CA VAL A 415 -20.15 -31.84 10.32
C VAL A 415 -19.21 -30.66 10.42
N LEU A 416 -19.63 -29.53 11.03
CA LEU A 416 -18.75 -28.40 11.27
C LEU A 416 -17.54 -28.78 12.14
N ASP A 417 -17.75 -29.59 13.19
CA ASP A 417 -16.66 -30.10 14.04
C ASP A 417 -15.69 -31.03 13.28
N GLN A 418 -16.19 -31.76 12.28
CA GLN A 418 -15.34 -32.56 11.40
C GLN A 418 -14.55 -31.71 10.43
N LEU A 419 -15.18 -30.71 9.81
CA LEU A 419 -14.54 -29.78 8.89
C LEU A 419 -13.45 -28.95 9.56
N ALA A 420 -13.60 -28.63 10.85
CA ALA A 420 -12.61 -27.88 11.63
C ALA A 420 -11.30 -28.67 11.87
N LYS A 421 -11.26 -29.98 11.58
CA LYS A 421 -10.04 -30.78 11.76
C LYS A 421 -9.02 -30.47 10.67
N PRO A 422 -7.70 -30.40 10.98
CA PRO A 422 -6.65 -30.13 10.00
C PRO A 422 -6.65 -31.10 8.81
N THR A 423 -7.08 -32.35 9.01
CA THR A 423 -7.17 -33.36 7.95
C THR A 423 -8.24 -33.08 6.90
N ASN A 424 -9.18 -32.19 7.17
CA ASN A 424 -10.33 -31.89 6.31
C ASN A 424 -10.28 -30.49 5.73
N GLN A 425 -9.10 -29.86 5.70
CA GLN A 425 -8.92 -28.48 5.27
C GLN A 425 -9.35 -28.24 3.81
N GLU A 426 -9.08 -29.19 2.92
CA GLU A 426 -9.51 -29.09 1.52
C GLU A 426 -11.03 -29.04 1.39
N GLU A 427 -11.73 -29.91 2.11
CA GLU A 427 -13.18 -29.92 2.14
C GLU A 427 -13.75 -28.64 2.75
N LEU A 428 -13.18 -28.17 3.85
CA LEU A 428 -13.55 -26.90 4.46
C LEU A 428 -13.40 -25.76 3.45
N ASN A 429 -12.25 -25.66 2.78
CA ASN A 429 -11.98 -24.61 1.79
C ASN A 429 -12.98 -24.66 0.63
N ARG A 430 -13.34 -25.86 0.17
CA ARG A 430 -14.36 -26.05 -0.87
C ARG A 430 -15.73 -25.55 -0.43
N GLN A 431 -16.16 -25.89 0.79
CA GLN A 431 -17.44 -25.45 1.33
C GLN A 431 -17.49 -23.93 1.59
N VAL A 432 -16.40 -23.37 2.11
CA VAL A 432 -16.23 -21.92 2.27
C VAL A 432 -16.34 -21.20 0.92
N PHE A 433 -15.68 -21.71 -0.10
CA PHE A 433 -15.77 -21.17 -1.44
C PHE A 433 -17.22 -21.19 -1.98
N GLY A 434 -17.91 -22.33 -1.83
CA GLY A 434 -19.31 -22.43 -2.22
C GLY A 434 -20.20 -21.39 -1.55
N LEU A 435 -19.98 -21.14 -0.27
CA LEU A 435 -20.71 -20.12 0.47
C LEU A 435 -20.38 -18.69 0.01
N LEU A 436 -19.10 -18.39 -0.24
CA LEU A 436 -18.67 -17.04 -0.63
C LEU A 436 -19.13 -16.66 -2.04
N VAL A 437 -19.04 -17.60 -2.99
CA VAL A 437 -19.33 -17.32 -4.41
C VAL A 437 -20.77 -17.67 -4.77
N LEU A 438 -21.24 -18.87 -4.38
CA LEU A 438 -22.53 -19.39 -4.79
C LEU A 438 -23.62 -19.21 -3.73
N SER A 439 -23.29 -18.80 -2.50
CA SER A 439 -24.19 -18.75 -1.34
C SER A 439 -24.90 -20.07 -1.06
N THR A 440 -24.22 -21.20 -1.34
CA THR A 440 -24.69 -22.57 -1.10
C THR A 440 -23.51 -23.48 -0.76
N PHE A 441 -23.80 -24.58 -0.08
CA PHE A 441 -22.84 -25.68 0.10
C PHE A 441 -22.71 -26.52 -1.16
N ILE A 442 -21.53 -27.12 -1.37
CA ILE A 442 -21.22 -27.96 -2.52
C ILE A 442 -21.38 -29.43 -2.11
N GLU A 443 -22.22 -30.17 -2.83
CA GLU A 443 -22.38 -31.61 -2.62
C GLU A 443 -21.11 -32.38 -3.02
N ASN A 444 -20.77 -33.43 -2.24
CA ASN A 444 -19.74 -34.39 -2.61
C ASN A 444 -20.32 -35.44 -3.54
N GLU A 445 -19.79 -35.59 -4.72
CA GLU A 445 -20.23 -36.58 -5.73
C GLU A 445 -19.81 -38.05 -5.41
N ASN A 446 -19.41 -38.36 -4.18
CA ASN A 446 -19.07 -39.76 -3.80
C ASN A 446 -20.30 -40.65 -3.57
N GLY A 447 -21.51 -40.17 -3.84
CA GLY A 447 -22.75 -40.94 -3.83
C GLY A 447 -23.12 -41.39 -5.24
N THR A 448 -23.21 -42.69 -5.45
CA THR A 448 -23.78 -43.38 -6.62
C THR A 448 -25.23 -42.92 -6.83
N ASP A 449 -25.46 -41.83 -7.54
CA ASP A 449 -26.78 -41.56 -8.12
C ASP A 449 -26.63 -41.05 -9.56
N GLN A 450 -27.15 -41.84 -10.46
CA GLN A 450 -27.30 -41.56 -11.88
C GLN A 450 -28.19 -40.36 -12.09
N GLY A 451 -27.68 -39.30 -12.70
CA GLY A 451 -28.54 -38.31 -13.32
C GLY A 451 -28.11 -36.85 -13.16
N GLY A 452 -27.38 -36.36 -14.12
CA GLY A 452 -27.33 -34.95 -14.47
C GLY A 452 -26.42 -34.07 -13.63
N SER A 453 -25.18 -33.91 -14.10
CA SER A 453 -24.30 -32.83 -13.61
C SER A 453 -25.01 -31.47 -13.73
N SER A 454 -25.37 -30.84 -12.58
CA SER A 454 -25.98 -29.53 -12.62
C SER A 454 -24.93 -28.50 -13.10
N LEU A 455 -25.34 -27.53 -13.91
CA LEU A 455 -24.52 -26.41 -14.34
C LEU A 455 -23.81 -25.73 -13.16
N ALA A 456 -24.40 -25.79 -11.96
CA ALA A 456 -23.84 -25.24 -10.73
C ALA A 456 -22.59 -26.02 -10.23
N SER A 457 -22.56 -27.36 -10.35
CA SER A 457 -21.39 -28.15 -9.93
C SER A 457 -20.19 -27.97 -10.88
N THR A 458 -20.46 -27.78 -12.16
CA THR A 458 -19.42 -27.50 -13.18
C THR A 458 -18.84 -26.09 -12.99
N ALA A 459 -19.67 -25.09 -12.71
CA ALA A 459 -19.22 -23.73 -12.41
C ALA A 459 -18.39 -23.67 -11.12
N ALA A 460 -18.78 -24.39 -10.08
CA ALA A 460 -18.04 -24.50 -8.83
C ALA A 460 -16.66 -25.15 -9.03
N ARG A 461 -16.58 -26.25 -9.81
CA ARG A 461 -15.31 -26.91 -10.13
C ARG A 461 -14.35 -25.99 -10.89
N ASN A 462 -14.84 -25.29 -11.91
CA ASN A 462 -14.01 -24.35 -12.68
C ASN A 462 -13.48 -23.21 -11.81
N SER A 463 -14.25 -22.75 -10.85
CA SER A 463 -13.84 -21.69 -9.93
C SER A 463 -12.80 -22.16 -8.89
N VAL A 464 -12.96 -23.38 -8.33
CA VAL A 464 -11.94 -24.00 -7.46
C VAL A 464 -10.64 -24.21 -8.22
N ASN A 465 -10.71 -24.67 -9.47
CA ASN A 465 -9.54 -24.88 -10.30
C ASN A 465 -8.80 -23.56 -10.59
N SER A 466 -9.51 -22.46 -10.78
CA SER A 466 -8.87 -21.14 -11.00
C SER A 466 -8.14 -20.64 -9.75
N ILE A 467 -8.68 -20.88 -8.54
CA ILE A 467 -8.02 -20.52 -7.28
C ILE A 467 -6.77 -21.40 -7.04
N LEU A 468 -6.87 -22.70 -7.25
CA LEU A 468 -5.72 -23.59 -7.15
C LEU A 468 -4.62 -23.23 -8.14
N THR A 469 -5.00 -22.89 -9.37
CA THR A 469 -4.09 -22.39 -10.41
C THR A 469 -3.36 -21.12 -9.95
N GLN A 470 -4.07 -20.19 -9.37
CA GLN A 470 -3.49 -18.91 -8.92
C GLN A 470 -2.54 -19.09 -7.73
N GLN A 471 -2.88 -19.95 -6.76
CA GLN A 471 -2.00 -20.28 -5.64
C GLN A 471 -0.76 -21.05 -6.10
N LEU A 472 -0.91 -22.02 -7.02
CA LEU A 472 0.22 -22.72 -7.61
C LEU A 472 1.16 -21.78 -8.37
N ASN A 473 0.61 -20.84 -9.13
CA ASN A 473 1.41 -19.85 -9.85
C ASN A 473 2.14 -18.87 -8.91
N ARG A 474 1.58 -18.55 -7.75
CA ARG A 474 2.29 -17.80 -6.70
C ARG A 474 3.49 -18.57 -6.14
N LEU A 475 3.34 -19.86 -5.91
CA LEU A 475 4.42 -20.70 -5.39
C LEU A 475 5.53 -20.94 -6.42
N THR A 476 5.19 -21.00 -7.70
CA THR A 476 6.17 -21.25 -8.78
C THR A 476 6.88 -19.97 -9.23
N GLY A 477 6.27 -18.79 -9.08
CA GLY A 477 6.86 -17.50 -9.43
C GLY A 477 8.07 -17.08 -8.57
N GLN A 478 8.29 -17.75 -7.44
CA GLN A 478 9.42 -17.46 -6.53
C GLN A 478 10.70 -18.28 -6.80
N GLY A 479 10.73 -19.17 -7.82
CA GLY A 479 11.69 -20.28 -7.76
C GLY A 479 12.95 -20.20 -8.62
N ILE A 480 12.99 -19.61 -9.82
CA ILE A 480 14.17 -19.74 -10.69
C ILE A 480 14.36 -18.48 -11.54
N LYS A 481 15.52 -17.81 -11.39
CA LYS A 481 15.89 -16.63 -12.19
C LYS A 481 15.85 -16.94 -13.70
N GLY A 482 15.06 -16.16 -14.44
CA GLY A 482 14.94 -16.25 -15.91
C GLY A 482 14.02 -17.36 -16.41
N MET A 483 13.29 -18.04 -15.53
CA MET A 483 12.33 -19.07 -15.90
C MET A 483 10.96 -18.71 -15.31
N ASP A 484 9.94 -18.59 -16.16
CA ASP A 484 8.55 -18.37 -15.79
C ASP A 484 7.82 -19.74 -15.90
N ILE A 485 7.23 -20.19 -14.81
CA ILE A 485 6.50 -21.45 -14.72
C ILE A 485 5.06 -21.15 -14.41
N GLN A 486 4.17 -21.46 -15.34
CA GLN A 486 2.72 -21.33 -15.18
C GLN A 486 2.10 -22.70 -15.04
N LEU A 487 1.24 -22.87 -14.04
CA LEU A 487 0.49 -24.10 -13.80
C LEU A 487 -1.00 -23.79 -13.87
N GLY A 488 -1.77 -24.65 -14.52
CA GLY A 488 -3.22 -24.59 -14.61
C GLY A 488 -3.82 -25.93 -14.15
N VAL A 489 -4.91 -25.87 -13.40
CA VAL A 489 -5.68 -27.06 -13.02
C VAL A 489 -7.04 -26.99 -13.69
N ASN A 490 -7.37 -27.97 -14.52
CA ASN A 490 -8.66 -28.08 -15.20
C ASN A 490 -9.33 -29.40 -14.86
N THR A 491 -10.58 -29.34 -14.44
CA THR A 491 -11.41 -30.52 -14.22
C THR A 491 -12.62 -30.46 -15.15
N TYR A 492 -12.83 -31.48 -15.95
CA TYR A 492 -13.96 -31.57 -16.88
C TYR A 492 -14.56 -32.98 -16.85
N ASP A 493 -15.83 -33.06 -17.20
CA ASP A 493 -16.53 -34.35 -17.29
C ASP A 493 -16.28 -34.99 -18.65
N GLN A 494 -15.74 -36.20 -18.65
CA GLN A 494 -15.55 -37.01 -19.85
C GLN A 494 -16.60 -38.10 -19.87
N THR A 495 -17.37 -38.18 -20.95
CA THR A 495 -18.36 -39.26 -21.16
C THR A 495 -17.76 -40.32 -22.05
N GLN A 496 -17.62 -41.53 -21.54
CA GLN A 496 -17.16 -42.71 -22.30
C GLN A 496 -18.06 -43.89 -22.01
N GLY A 497 -18.66 -44.46 -23.07
CA GLY A 497 -19.53 -45.60 -22.93
C GLY A 497 -20.90 -45.35 -22.26
N GLY A 498 -21.33 -44.09 -22.15
CA GLY A 498 -22.59 -43.69 -21.50
C GLY A 498 -22.44 -43.34 -20.01
N GLU A 499 -21.27 -43.45 -19.44
CA GLU A 499 -20.95 -43.02 -18.09
C GLU A 499 -20.10 -41.72 -18.14
N SER A 500 -20.45 -40.77 -17.28
CA SER A 500 -19.71 -39.49 -17.14
C SER A 500 -18.85 -39.55 -15.89
N TYR A 501 -17.55 -39.27 -16.02
CA TYR A 501 -16.61 -39.21 -14.91
C TYR A 501 -15.78 -37.93 -14.98
N ALA A 502 -15.52 -37.34 -13.81
CA ALA A 502 -14.70 -36.14 -13.69
C ALA A 502 -13.22 -36.46 -13.93
N ARG A 503 -12.60 -35.73 -14.84
CA ARG A 503 -11.17 -35.84 -15.14
C ARG A 503 -10.46 -34.56 -14.78
N THR A 504 -9.43 -34.67 -13.96
CA THR A 504 -8.58 -33.54 -13.60
C THR A 504 -7.27 -33.57 -14.39
N THR A 505 -6.94 -32.48 -15.06
CA THR A 505 -5.66 -32.29 -15.75
C THR A 505 -4.90 -31.14 -15.13
N VAL A 506 -3.61 -31.28 -15.02
CA VAL A 506 -2.70 -30.21 -14.65
C VAL A 506 -1.97 -29.76 -15.91
N ASP A 507 -2.26 -28.57 -16.36
CA ASP A 507 -1.57 -27.94 -17.48
C ASP A 507 -0.34 -27.21 -16.93
N TYR A 508 0.78 -27.31 -17.63
CA TYR A 508 1.99 -26.58 -17.28
C TYR A 508 2.56 -25.86 -18.50
N LYS A 509 3.09 -24.66 -18.26
CA LYS A 509 3.82 -23.90 -19.26
C LYS A 509 5.08 -23.33 -18.60
N VAL A 510 6.22 -23.64 -19.18
CA VAL A 510 7.53 -23.12 -18.77
C VAL A 510 8.05 -22.22 -19.86
N THR A 511 8.37 -20.99 -19.52
CA THR A 511 8.97 -20.01 -20.43
C THR A 511 10.34 -19.63 -19.91
N GLN A 512 11.38 -19.80 -20.74
CA GLN A 512 12.72 -19.35 -20.44
C GLN A 512 13.15 -18.29 -21.43
N ARG A 513 13.64 -17.15 -20.92
CA ARG A 513 14.20 -16.08 -21.73
C ARG A 513 15.72 -16.16 -21.74
N ILE A 514 16.32 -16.04 -22.91
CA ILE A 514 17.77 -16.10 -23.13
C ILE A 514 18.21 -15.01 -24.10
N LEU A 515 19.51 -14.77 -24.22
CA LEU A 515 20.11 -13.77 -25.11
C LEU A 515 19.60 -12.34 -24.85
N ASN A 516 19.67 -11.90 -23.60
CA ASN A 516 19.15 -10.58 -23.17
C ASN A 516 17.68 -10.40 -23.54
N ASP A 517 16.87 -11.37 -23.16
CA ASP A 517 15.42 -11.45 -23.38
C ASP A 517 14.94 -11.46 -24.85
N ARG A 518 15.89 -11.52 -25.80
CA ARG A 518 15.54 -11.53 -27.24
C ARG A 518 15.04 -12.88 -27.74
N VAL A 519 15.31 -13.96 -27.05
CA VAL A 519 14.81 -15.31 -27.38
C VAL A 519 14.01 -15.84 -26.21
N SER A 520 12.76 -16.20 -26.44
CA SER A 520 11.94 -16.94 -25.48
C SER A 520 11.70 -18.37 -25.96
N ILE A 521 11.94 -19.33 -25.08
CA ILE A 521 11.67 -20.74 -25.31
C ILE A 521 10.51 -21.12 -24.40
N GLU A 522 9.42 -21.60 -25.00
CA GLU A 522 8.23 -22.03 -24.30
C GLU A 522 8.09 -23.56 -24.44
N ALA A 523 7.81 -24.23 -23.35
CA ALA A 523 7.45 -25.65 -23.33
C ALA A 523 6.23 -25.83 -22.42
N GLY A 524 5.22 -26.55 -22.89
CA GLY A 524 3.99 -26.78 -22.14
C GLY A 524 3.40 -28.16 -22.45
N GLY A 525 2.45 -28.53 -21.64
CA GLY A 525 1.72 -29.79 -21.79
C GLY A 525 0.66 -29.94 -20.72
N SER A 526 -0.09 -31.03 -20.75
CA SER A 526 -1.04 -31.37 -19.70
C SER A 526 -0.80 -32.79 -19.20
N MET A 527 -0.89 -32.98 -17.89
CA MET A 527 -0.83 -34.29 -17.23
C MET A 527 -2.17 -34.58 -16.59
N GLY A 528 -2.75 -35.78 -16.86
CA GLY A 528 -3.96 -36.23 -16.18
C GLY A 528 -3.62 -36.87 -14.84
N ALA A 529 -4.35 -36.47 -13.78
CA ALA A 529 -4.30 -37.14 -12.48
C ALA A 529 -5.52 -38.04 -12.35
N ASP A 530 -5.39 -39.32 -12.65
CA ASP A 530 -6.45 -40.31 -12.47
C ASP A 530 -6.12 -41.23 -11.29
N GLU A 531 -6.95 -41.24 -10.27
CA GLU A 531 -6.79 -42.04 -9.04
C GLU A 531 -7.32 -43.49 -9.11
N LYS A 532 -7.92 -43.89 -10.20
CA LYS A 532 -8.58 -45.23 -10.28
C LYS A 532 -8.23 -46.03 -11.53
N ASN A 533 -6.98 -46.37 -11.76
CA ASN A 533 -6.65 -47.66 -12.38
C ASN A 533 -5.13 -47.89 -12.36
N GLN A 534 -4.67 -48.66 -11.38
CA GLN A 534 -3.36 -49.30 -11.40
C GLN A 534 -3.34 -50.44 -12.44
N SER A 535 -3.23 -50.11 -13.68
CA SER A 535 -2.69 -51.02 -14.69
C SER A 535 -1.67 -50.28 -15.54
N VAL A 536 -0.44 -50.68 -15.35
CA VAL A 536 0.83 -50.10 -15.81
C VAL A 536 1.01 -50.14 -17.35
N SER A 537 0.00 -49.93 -18.15
CA SER A 537 0.15 -50.07 -19.62
C SER A 537 -0.57 -49.02 -20.47
N SER A 538 -0.87 -47.86 -19.97
CA SER A 538 -1.30 -46.77 -20.85
C SER A 538 -0.72 -45.43 -20.47
N VAL A 539 0.53 -45.19 -20.88
CA VAL A 539 1.19 -43.89 -20.95
C VAL A 539 0.55 -42.99 -22.05
N SER A 540 -0.69 -43.26 -22.45
CA SER A 540 -1.29 -42.65 -23.65
C SER A 540 -2.28 -41.48 -23.38
N ASN A 541 -2.25 -40.84 -22.21
CA ASN A 541 -3.14 -39.71 -21.93
C ASN A 541 -2.42 -38.41 -21.50
N THR A 542 -1.14 -38.32 -21.81
CA THR A 542 -0.42 -37.04 -21.74
C THR A 542 -0.67 -36.36 -23.08
N ARG A 543 -1.34 -35.22 -23.12
CA ARG A 543 -1.37 -34.38 -24.33
C ARG A 543 0.06 -34.15 -24.78
N ALA A 544 0.33 -34.36 -26.07
CA ALA A 544 1.65 -34.17 -26.63
C ALA A 544 2.21 -32.79 -26.23
N PRO A 545 3.49 -32.71 -25.86
CA PRO A 545 4.08 -31.47 -25.40
C PRO A 545 4.02 -30.40 -26.48
N GLN A 546 3.70 -29.17 -26.06
CA GLN A 546 3.69 -27.98 -26.93
C GLN A 546 5.01 -27.25 -26.76
N TYR A 547 5.60 -26.76 -27.86
CA TYR A 547 6.81 -25.95 -27.80
C TYR A 547 6.68 -24.74 -28.70
N ALA A 548 7.26 -23.62 -28.27
CA ALA A 548 7.42 -22.46 -29.11
C ALA A 548 8.80 -21.81 -28.86
N ILE A 549 9.35 -21.26 -29.90
CA ILE A 549 10.55 -20.41 -29.83
C ILE A 549 10.19 -19.10 -30.48
N ALA A 550 10.32 -18.01 -29.75
CA ALA A 550 10.12 -16.68 -30.31
C ALA A 550 11.43 -15.88 -30.24
N TYR A 551 11.68 -15.12 -31.31
CA TYR A 551 12.83 -14.25 -31.46
C TYR A 551 12.40 -12.83 -31.75
N ASP A 552 12.76 -11.89 -30.87
CA ASP A 552 12.54 -10.48 -31.07
C ASP A 552 13.57 -9.91 -32.05
N ILE A 553 13.14 -9.66 -33.30
CA ILE A 553 14.00 -9.15 -34.36
C ILE A 553 14.44 -7.72 -34.06
N THR A 554 13.52 -6.90 -33.54
CA THR A 554 13.80 -5.54 -33.05
C THR A 554 14.03 -5.55 -31.54
N LYS A 555 14.87 -4.63 -31.03
CA LYS A 555 15.18 -4.53 -29.60
C LYS A 555 13.95 -4.14 -28.77
N ASP A 556 12.99 -3.47 -29.36
CA ASP A 556 11.73 -3.02 -28.76
C ASP A 556 10.59 -4.05 -28.85
N GLY A 557 10.88 -5.28 -29.32
CA GLY A 557 9.91 -6.35 -29.45
C GLY A 557 8.80 -6.12 -30.48
N ARG A 558 8.85 -5.01 -31.25
CA ARG A 558 7.82 -4.66 -32.22
C ARG A 558 7.73 -5.63 -33.39
N LEU A 559 8.83 -6.28 -33.74
CA LEU A 559 8.88 -7.32 -34.76
C LEU A 559 9.40 -8.61 -34.16
N ARG A 560 8.51 -9.61 -34.06
CA ARG A 560 8.78 -10.91 -33.43
C ARG A 560 8.52 -12.04 -34.43
N LEU A 561 9.45 -12.98 -34.48
CA LEU A 561 9.30 -14.22 -35.22
C LEU A 561 9.05 -15.35 -34.23
N ARG A 562 7.95 -16.10 -34.39
CA ARG A 562 7.59 -17.24 -33.52
C ARG A 562 7.45 -18.51 -34.33
N ALA A 563 8.20 -19.54 -33.98
CA ALA A 563 8.01 -20.90 -34.48
C ALA A 563 7.34 -21.73 -33.38
N TYR A 564 6.31 -22.48 -33.73
CA TYR A 564 5.52 -23.21 -32.73
C TYR A 564 5.08 -24.60 -33.19
N HIS A 565 4.92 -25.47 -32.22
CA HIS A 565 4.30 -26.77 -32.30
C HIS A 565 3.23 -26.83 -31.22
N GLU A 566 1.97 -26.77 -31.61
CA GLU A 566 0.83 -26.69 -30.69
C GLU A 566 -0.19 -27.78 -31.02
N ASN A 567 -0.78 -28.36 -29.98
CA ASN A 567 -1.89 -29.28 -30.13
C ASN A 567 -3.20 -28.54 -29.92
N ALA A 568 -4.08 -28.62 -30.90
CA ALA A 568 -5.45 -28.13 -30.82
C ALA A 568 -6.41 -29.34 -30.83
N TYR A 569 -7.58 -29.15 -30.25
CA TYR A 569 -8.66 -30.14 -30.31
C TYR A 569 -9.82 -29.55 -31.09
N ASP A 570 -10.15 -30.16 -32.21
CA ASP A 570 -11.35 -29.87 -32.98
C ASP A 570 -12.49 -30.82 -32.62
N LEU A 571 -13.72 -30.31 -32.53
CA LEU A 571 -14.89 -31.07 -32.13
C LEU A 571 -15.27 -32.16 -33.16
N TYR A 572 -14.83 -32.02 -34.42
CA TYR A 572 -15.13 -32.94 -35.52
C TYR A 572 -13.96 -33.85 -35.89
N ASP A 573 -12.73 -33.28 -35.89
CA ASP A 573 -11.53 -33.97 -36.36
C ASP A 573 -10.65 -34.53 -35.24
N GLY A 574 -11.00 -34.27 -33.96
CA GLY A 574 -10.26 -34.75 -32.80
C GLY A 574 -8.98 -33.95 -32.54
N GLU A 575 -7.90 -34.64 -32.16
CA GLU A 575 -6.61 -34.04 -31.84
C GLU A 575 -5.88 -33.62 -33.13
N LEU A 576 -5.63 -32.30 -33.28
CA LEU A 576 -4.89 -31.70 -34.38
C LEU A 576 -3.54 -31.16 -33.90
N VAL A 577 -2.51 -31.43 -34.68
CA VAL A 577 -1.17 -30.91 -34.42
C VAL A 577 -0.90 -29.76 -35.39
N ASN A 578 -0.77 -28.54 -34.85
CA ASN A 578 -0.46 -27.35 -35.60
C ASN A 578 1.04 -27.02 -35.50
N ASN A 579 1.70 -26.98 -36.63
CA ASN A 579 3.07 -26.51 -36.77
C ASN A 579 3.10 -25.25 -37.61
N GLY A 580 3.79 -24.23 -37.15
CA GLY A 580 3.82 -22.98 -37.90
C GLY A 580 4.95 -22.06 -37.54
N VAL A 581 5.11 -21.04 -38.41
CA VAL A 581 5.96 -19.88 -38.16
C VAL A 581 5.12 -18.65 -38.33
N ALA A 582 5.07 -17.80 -37.33
CA ALA A 582 4.33 -16.54 -37.33
C ALA A 582 5.27 -15.37 -37.21
N LEU A 583 5.02 -14.32 -38.01
CA LEU A 583 5.66 -13.03 -37.88
C LEU A 583 4.65 -12.06 -37.25
N MET A 584 4.95 -11.58 -36.07
CA MET A 584 4.13 -10.64 -35.33
C MET A 584 4.70 -9.24 -35.44
N ILE A 585 3.83 -8.27 -35.79
CA ILE A 585 4.19 -6.86 -35.86
C ILE A 585 3.28 -6.10 -34.91
N THR A 586 3.87 -5.46 -33.91
CA THR A 586 3.16 -4.61 -32.95
C THR A 586 3.40 -3.14 -33.30
N ARG A 587 2.34 -2.34 -33.35
CA ARG A 587 2.41 -0.90 -33.57
C ARG A 587 1.63 -0.15 -32.54
N ASP A 588 2.28 0.80 -31.87
CA ASP A 588 1.65 1.68 -30.90
C ASP A 588 0.87 2.77 -31.63
N PHE A 589 -0.34 3.04 -31.18
CA PHE A 589 -1.15 4.17 -31.63
C PHE A 589 -1.22 5.17 -30.47
N GLU A 590 -0.56 6.32 -30.62
CA GLU A 590 -0.79 7.45 -29.72
C GLU A 590 -2.14 8.07 -30.06
N GLN A 591 -3.05 8.11 -29.08
CA GLN A 591 -4.22 8.97 -29.13
C GLN A 591 -3.77 10.40 -28.81
N ASN A 592 -3.65 11.23 -29.84
CA ASN A 592 -3.60 12.67 -29.67
C ASN A 592 -4.98 13.14 -29.19
N ALA A 593 -5.05 13.56 -27.90
CA ALA A 593 -6.16 14.32 -27.34
C ALA A 593 -5.76 15.77 -27.20
#